data_ab0aa5fc525410f689043d70edc53aca
#
_entry.id   ab0aa5fc525410f689043d70edc53aca
#
_cell.length_a   1.000
_cell.length_b   1.000
_cell.length_c   1.000
_cell.angle_alpha   90.00
_cell.angle_beta   90.00
_cell.angle_gamma   90.00
#
_symmetry.space_group_name_H-M   'P 1'
#
loop_
_entity.id
_entity.type
_entity.pdbx_description
1 polymer ?
#
loop_
_entity_poly.entity_id
_entity_poly.type
_entity_poly.pdbx_seq_one_letter_code
_entity_poly.pdbx_strand_id
1 'polypeptide(L)'
;RYPMKLINGKYERISWDTALNEISAKMLDLKKASGPDSVYFVGSSKHNNEQAYLLRKFVSFWGSNNCDHQARICHSTTVAGVANTWGYGAMTNSYNDMQNSKVAMYIGSNAAEAHPVSLLHMLHAKETGCKMIVVDPRFTRTAAKADEYVRIRSGSDIAFLFGLLYHIFKNGWEDKQYINDRVFGMEKVKEEVLAKWTPDKVEDVCGVKEAQVLKVATWLHENRPGTVVWCMGQTQHTIGNAIVRASCILQLALGNVGKSGGGTNIFRGHDNVQGATDVGPNPDSLPGYYGLVEGSWKHFAKAWGVDFEWI
;
A
#
# COMPACT_ATOMS: atom_id res chain seq x y z
N ARG A 1 -27.78 3.77 -16.13
CA ARG A 1 -28.31 3.44 -17.46
C ARG A 1 -28.68 4.68 -18.28
N TYR A 2 -29.01 5.78 -17.62
CA TYR A 2 -29.33 7.08 -18.23
C TYR A 2 -28.94 8.19 -17.27
N PRO A 3 -28.56 9.38 -17.77
CA PRO A 3 -28.21 10.51 -16.91
C PRO A 3 -29.47 11.11 -16.27
N MET A 4 -29.27 11.69 -15.09
CA MET A 4 -30.29 12.37 -14.32
C MET A 4 -29.83 13.80 -14.04
N LYS A 5 -30.73 14.76 -14.15
CA LYS A 5 -30.50 16.17 -13.83
C LYS A 5 -31.42 16.61 -12.69
N LEU A 6 -30.89 17.36 -11.75
CA LEU A 6 -31.70 17.96 -10.68
C LEU A 6 -32.44 19.18 -11.25
N ILE A 7 -33.80 19.09 -11.32
CA ILE A 7 -34.68 20.13 -11.79
C ILE A 7 -35.70 20.40 -10.70
N ASN A 8 -35.77 21.63 -10.21
CA ASN A 8 -36.71 22.04 -9.14
C ASN A 8 -36.72 21.07 -7.92
N GLY A 9 -35.53 20.61 -7.48
CA GLY A 9 -35.39 19.73 -6.33
C GLY A 9 -35.69 18.25 -6.59
N LYS A 10 -36.01 17.83 -7.81
CA LYS A 10 -36.22 16.44 -8.21
C LYS A 10 -35.24 16.01 -9.31
N TYR A 11 -34.80 14.77 -9.24
CA TYR A 11 -33.96 14.19 -10.30
C TYR A 11 -34.83 13.70 -11.46
N GLU A 12 -34.65 14.30 -12.63
CA GLU A 12 -35.34 13.96 -13.86
C GLU A 12 -34.39 13.31 -14.85
N ARG A 13 -34.90 12.34 -15.61
CA ARG A 13 -34.14 11.68 -16.66
C ARG A 13 -33.95 12.64 -17.83
N ILE A 14 -32.68 12.72 -18.33
CA ILE A 14 -32.34 13.45 -19.56
C ILE A 14 -31.64 12.52 -20.54
N SER A 15 -31.46 12.96 -21.79
CA SER A 15 -30.68 12.21 -22.79
C SER A 15 -29.18 12.33 -22.51
N TRP A 16 -28.39 11.39 -23.05
CA TRP A 16 -26.93 11.49 -23.03
C TRP A 16 -26.42 12.72 -23.77
N ASP A 17 -27.03 13.05 -24.91
CA ASP A 17 -26.66 14.25 -25.70
C ASP A 17 -26.88 15.52 -24.90
N THR A 18 -28.00 15.63 -24.22
CA THR A 18 -28.28 16.78 -23.34
C THR A 18 -27.23 16.86 -22.23
N ALA A 19 -26.94 15.73 -21.55
CA ALA A 19 -25.96 15.71 -20.47
C ALA A 19 -24.55 16.11 -20.94
N LEU A 20 -24.09 15.51 -22.05
CA LEU A 20 -22.75 15.77 -22.59
C LEU A 20 -22.61 17.22 -23.09
N ASN A 21 -23.61 17.74 -23.77
CA ASN A 21 -23.58 19.12 -24.26
C ASN A 21 -23.55 20.14 -23.11
N GLU A 22 -24.39 19.96 -22.11
CA GLU A 22 -24.42 20.87 -20.95
C GLU A 22 -23.12 20.81 -20.13
N ILE A 23 -22.59 19.61 -19.87
CA ILE A 23 -21.33 19.41 -19.15
C ILE A 23 -20.17 20.03 -19.93
N SER A 24 -20.07 19.74 -21.23
CA SER A 24 -19.00 20.26 -22.09
C SER A 24 -19.02 21.78 -22.16
N ALA A 25 -20.20 22.37 -22.38
CA ALA A 25 -20.36 23.83 -22.40
C ALA A 25 -19.89 24.45 -21.06
N LYS A 26 -20.35 23.90 -19.94
CA LYS A 26 -19.96 24.40 -18.62
C LYS A 26 -18.46 24.27 -18.35
N MET A 27 -17.86 23.17 -18.73
CA MET A 27 -16.41 22.94 -18.57
C MET A 27 -15.62 23.94 -19.44
N LEU A 28 -16.00 24.14 -20.70
CA LEU A 28 -15.33 25.09 -21.59
C LEU A 28 -15.48 26.55 -21.10
N ASP A 29 -16.64 26.92 -20.57
CA ASP A 29 -16.83 28.22 -19.94
C ASP A 29 -15.91 28.44 -18.74
N LEU A 30 -15.78 27.43 -17.88
CA LEU A 30 -14.85 27.47 -16.73
C LEU A 30 -13.39 27.57 -17.20
N LYS A 31 -12.99 26.77 -18.19
CA LYS A 31 -11.64 26.84 -18.77
C LYS A 31 -11.36 28.24 -19.34
N LYS A 32 -12.31 28.84 -20.05
CA LYS A 32 -12.18 30.19 -20.61
C LYS A 32 -12.09 31.27 -19.54
N ALA A 33 -12.88 31.17 -18.49
CA ALA A 33 -12.95 32.15 -17.41
C ALA A 33 -11.79 32.07 -16.42
N SER A 34 -11.31 30.87 -16.10
CA SER A 34 -10.42 30.63 -14.96
C SER A 34 -9.25 29.69 -15.28
N GLY A 35 -9.05 29.30 -16.55
CA GLY A 35 -7.99 28.40 -16.98
C GLY A 35 -8.33 26.93 -16.81
N PRO A 36 -7.49 26.02 -17.37
CA PRO A 36 -7.73 24.58 -17.35
C PRO A 36 -7.70 23.98 -15.92
N ASP A 37 -6.94 24.57 -15.02
CA ASP A 37 -6.80 24.10 -13.63
C ASP A 37 -8.02 24.39 -12.74
N SER A 38 -9.03 25.08 -13.28
CA SER A 38 -10.32 25.27 -12.60
C SER A 38 -11.18 24.00 -12.51
N VAL A 39 -10.78 22.91 -13.19
CA VAL A 39 -11.47 21.62 -13.19
C VAL A 39 -10.55 20.55 -12.58
N TYR A 40 -11.09 19.79 -11.64
CA TYR A 40 -10.39 18.64 -11.03
C TYR A 40 -11.03 17.33 -11.49
N PHE A 41 -10.19 16.37 -11.91
CA PHE A 41 -10.61 15.09 -12.44
C PHE A 41 -10.33 13.98 -11.45
N VAL A 42 -11.37 13.31 -10.99
CA VAL A 42 -11.27 12.22 -10.01
C VAL A 42 -11.54 10.88 -10.69
N GLY A 43 -10.52 10.04 -10.71
CA GLY A 43 -10.63 8.66 -11.20
C GLY A 43 -10.94 7.66 -10.10
N SER A 44 -11.04 6.42 -10.49
CA SER A 44 -11.39 5.32 -9.60
C SER A 44 -10.62 4.04 -9.95
N SER A 45 -10.28 3.26 -8.93
CA SER A 45 -9.80 1.88 -9.08
C SER A 45 -10.88 0.90 -9.58
N LYS A 46 -12.10 1.39 -9.80
CA LYS A 46 -13.18 0.64 -10.46
C LYS A 46 -13.19 0.79 -11.99
N HIS A 47 -12.39 1.71 -12.51
CA HIS A 47 -12.14 1.78 -13.94
C HIS A 47 -11.39 0.52 -14.42
N ASN A 48 -11.72 0.04 -15.62
CA ASN A 48 -10.80 -0.85 -16.32
C ASN A 48 -9.59 -0.06 -16.84
N ASN A 49 -8.59 -0.73 -17.39
CA ASN A 49 -7.36 -0.09 -17.83
C ASN A 49 -7.61 0.94 -18.95
N GLU A 50 -8.50 0.62 -19.88
CA GLU A 50 -8.86 1.49 -20.99
C GLU A 50 -9.53 2.79 -20.50
N GLN A 51 -10.46 2.69 -19.56
CA GLN A 51 -11.13 3.85 -18.96
C GLN A 51 -10.13 4.73 -18.18
N ALA A 52 -9.25 4.11 -17.40
CA ALA A 52 -8.23 4.81 -16.64
C ALA A 52 -7.25 5.54 -17.57
N TYR A 53 -6.77 4.86 -18.61
CA TYR A 53 -5.92 5.44 -19.65
C TYR A 53 -6.58 6.60 -20.39
N LEU A 54 -7.83 6.42 -20.83
CA LEU A 54 -8.59 7.45 -21.53
C LEU A 54 -8.80 8.68 -20.67
N LEU A 55 -9.07 8.51 -19.37
CA LEU A 55 -9.21 9.65 -18.45
C LEU A 55 -7.88 10.41 -18.33
N ARG A 56 -6.75 9.73 -18.20
CA ARG A 56 -5.43 10.39 -18.14
C ARG A 56 -5.11 11.13 -19.43
N LYS A 57 -5.38 10.51 -20.58
CA LYS A 57 -5.24 11.15 -21.89
C LYS A 57 -6.12 12.38 -22.01
N PHE A 58 -7.40 12.28 -21.60
CA PHE A 58 -8.33 13.41 -21.61
C PHE A 58 -7.83 14.58 -20.77
N VAL A 59 -7.34 14.32 -19.56
CA VAL A 59 -6.79 15.35 -18.67
C VAL A 59 -5.59 16.04 -19.29
N SER A 60 -4.71 15.28 -19.95
CA SER A 60 -3.57 15.85 -20.68
C SER A 60 -4.03 16.76 -21.81
N PHE A 61 -5.03 16.34 -22.60
CA PHE A 61 -5.61 17.15 -23.68
C PHE A 61 -6.42 18.35 -23.17
N TRP A 62 -6.96 18.25 -21.96
CA TRP A 62 -7.59 19.37 -21.30
C TRP A 62 -6.59 20.50 -20.94
N GLY A 63 -5.33 20.15 -20.78
CA GLY A 63 -4.24 21.08 -20.43
C GLY A 63 -4.08 21.31 -18.94
N SER A 64 -4.37 20.31 -18.11
CA SER A 64 -4.21 20.37 -16.66
C SER A 64 -3.53 19.10 -16.15
N ASN A 65 -2.97 19.15 -14.95
CA ASN A 65 -2.53 18.00 -14.19
C ASN A 65 -3.35 17.78 -12.91
N ASN A 66 -4.48 18.49 -12.77
CA ASN A 66 -5.38 18.39 -11.63
C ASN A 66 -6.23 17.13 -11.73
N CYS A 67 -5.58 15.97 -11.55
CA CYS A 67 -6.25 14.68 -11.51
C CYS A 67 -5.66 13.80 -10.40
N ASP A 68 -6.46 12.93 -9.88
CA ASP A 68 -6.01 11.87 -8.98
C ASP A 68 -7.06 10.76 -8.95
N HIS A 69 -6.76 9.67 -8.27
CA HIS A 69 -7.71 8.59 -8.07
C HIS A 69 -7.59 7.97 -6.68
N GLN A 70 -8.46 7.01 -6.41
CA GLN A 70 -8.61 6.38 -5.10
C GLN A 70 -7.31 5.77 -4.54
N ALA A 71 -6.33 5.41 -5.38
CA ALA A 71 -5.05 4.88 -4.92
C ALA A 71 -4.28 5.86 -4.01
N ARG A 72 -4.54 7.18 -4.12
CA ARG A 72 -3.95 8.21 -3.26
C ARG A 72 -4.18 7.93 -1.78
N ILE A 73 -5.40 7.54 -1.41
CA ILE A 73 -5.76 7.21 -0.03
C ILE A 73 -5.73 5.70 0.26
N CYS A 74 -5.50 4.88 -0.75
CA CYS A 74 -5.39 3.42 -0.60
C CYS A 74 -3.95 3.01 -0.30
N HIS A 75 -3.05 3.13 -1.26
CA HIS A 75 -1.72 2.54 -1.19
C HIS A 75 -0.55 3.48 -1.52
N SER A 76 -0.79 4.75 -1.85
CA SER A 76 0.32 5.67 -2.13
C SER A 76 1.30 5.75 -0.95
N THR A 77 0.78 5.74 0.27
CA THR A 77 1.55 5.68 1.51
C THR A 77 2.42 4.41 1.60
N THR A 78 1.85 3.24 1.29
CA THR A 78 2.58 1.98 1.26
C THR A 78 3.62 1.97 0.14
N VAL A 79 3.26 2.39 -1.07
CA VAL A 79 4.20 2.46 -2.20
C VAL A 79 5.41 3.33 -1.84
N ALA A 80 5.16 4.52 -1.29
CA ALA A 80 6.22 5.43 -0.87
C ALA A 80 7.07 4.84 0.28
N GLY A 81 6.44 4.21 1.29
CA GLY A 81 7.13 3.60 2.41
C GLY A 81 8.07 2.47 1.99
N VAL A 82 7.58 1.58 1.12
CA VAL A 82 8.36 0.46 0.57
C VAL A 82 9.47 0.96 -0.36
N ALA A 83 9.16 1.86 -1.29
CA ALA A 83 10.14 2.42 -2.23
C ALA A 83 11.27 3.17 -1.51
N ASN A 84 10.94 3.92 -0.47
CA ASN A 84 11.94 4.62 0.36
C ASN A 84 12.78 3.69 1.25
N THR A 85 12.45 2.41 1.33
CA THR A 85 13.21 1.44 2.12
C THR A 85 14.10 0.56 1.25
N TRP A 86 13.59 0.03 0.13
CA TRP A 86 14.39 -0.82 -0.76
C TRP A 86 14.25 -0.51 -2.27
N GLY A 87 13.80 0.69 -2.60
CA GLY A 87 13.91 1.24 -3.96
C GLY A 87 12.72 1.00 -4.88
N TYR A 88 11.81 0.08 -4.57
CA TYR A 88 10.64 -0.20 -5.40
C TYR A 88 9.39 -0.48 -4.57
N GLY A 89 8.26 0.10 -4.96
CA GLY A 89 7.01 0.10 -4.19
C GLY A 89 6.08 -1.08 -4.48
N ALA A 90 6.58 -2.32 -4.42
CA ALA A 90 5.80 -3.52 -4.67
C ALA A 90 5.97 -4.58 -3.57
N MET A 91 5.04 -5.53 -3.47
CA MET A 91 5.23 -6.71 -2.65
C MET A 91 6.36 -7.58 -3.23
N THR A 92 7.09 -8.28 -2.35
CA THR A 92 8.31 -8.98 -2.74
C THR A 92 8.06 -10.39 -3.29
N ASN A 93 6.97 -11.03 -2.91
CA ASN A 93 6.67 -12.42 -3.21
C ASN A 93 5.22 -12.58 -3.71
N SER A 94 4.93 -13.63 -4.46
CA SER A 94 3.58 -13.95 -4.90
C SER A 94 2.73 -14.58 -3.78
N TYR A 95 1.41 -14.64 -3.96
CA TYR A 95 0.53 -15.33 -3.02
C TYR A 95 0.87 -16.83 -2.90
N ASN A 96 1.20 -17.49 -4.01
CA ASN A 96 1.58 -18.90 -4.00
C ASN A 96 2.82 -19.17 -3.15
N ASP A 97 3.74 -18.23 -3.10
CA ASP A 97 4.98 -18.37 -2.33
C ASP A 97 4.75 -18.32 -0.82
N MET A 98 3.61 -17.80 -0.36
CA MET A 98 3.25 -17.77 1.08
C MET A 98 3.19 -19.17 1.70
N GLN A 99 2.90 -20.21 0.91
CA GLN A 99 2.90 -21.60 1.39
C GLN A 99 4.28 -22.08 1.84
N ASN A 100 5.36 -21.42 1.43
CA ASN A 100 6.73 -21.72 1.81
C ASN A 100 7.17 -21.00 3.10
N SER A 101 6.33 -20.12 3.65
CA SER A 101 6.62 -19.41 4.89
C SER A 101 6.63 -20.37 6.10
N LYS A 102 7.53 -20.12 7.04
CA LYS A 102 7.57 -20.82 8.34
C LYS A 102 6.91 -20.03 9.45
N VAL A 103 6.83 -18.71 9.28
CA VAL A 103 6.05 -17.81 10.11
C VAL A 103 5.44 -16.72 9.22
N ALA A 104 4.19 -16.33 9.48
CA ALA A 104 3.53 -15.22 8.83
C ALA A 104 2.89 -14.30 9.86
N MET A 105 3.20 -13.01 9.78
CA MET A 105 2.60 -11.99 10.63
C MET A 105 1.67 -11.10 9.79
N TYR A 106 0.37 -11.24 10.02
CA TYR A 106 -0.65 -10.35 9.47
C TYR A 106 -0.82 -9.15 10.40
N ILE A 107 -0.58 -7.96 9.91
CA ILE A 107 -0.73 -6.73 10.69
C ILE A 107 -1.62 -5.73 9.94
N GLY A 108 -2.79 -5.43 10.51
CA GLY A 108 -3.77 -4.55 9.89
C GLY A 108 -4.33 -5.10 8.56
N SER A 109 -4.49 -6.43 8.46
CA SER A 109 -5.01 -7.11 7.27
C SER A 109 -6.02 -8.21 7.65
N ASN A 110 -7.27 -8.06 7.21
CA ASN A 110 -8.32 -9.06 7.40
C ASN A 110 -8.53 -9.89 6.13
N ALA A 111 -7.53 -10.70 5.79
CA ALA A 111 -7.49 -11.49 4.56
C ALA A 111 -8.66 -12.48 4.43
N ALA A 112 -9.15 -13.04 5.53
CA ALA A 112 -10.27 -13.98 5.52
C ALA A 112 -11.57 -13.37 4.95
N GLU A 113 -11.74 -12.05 5.06
CA GLU A 113 -12.89 -11.34 4.50
C GLU A 113 -12.57 -10.66 3.17
N ALA A 114 -11.42 -9.99 3.07
CA ALA A 114 -11.08 -9.15 1.92
C ALA A 114 -10.33 -9.89 0.81
N HIS A 115 -9.56 -10.94 1.15
CA HIS A 115 -8.70 -11.69 0.24
C HIS A 115 -8.77 -13.20 0.53
N PRO A 116 -9.96 -13.82 0.51
CA PRO A 116 -10.15 -15.19 1.02
C PRO A 116 -9.31 -16.24 0.26
N VAL A 117 -9.09 -16.04 -1.04
CA VAL A 117 -8.26 -16.95 -1.84
C VAL A 117 -6.80 -16.92 -1.39
N SER A 118 -6.26 -15.75 -1.02
CA SER A 118 -4.89 -15.64 -0.50
C SER A 118 -4.69 -16.39 0.82
N LEU A 119 -5.75 -16.45 1.64
CA LEU A 119 -5.70 -17.16 2.92
C LEU A 119 -5.55 -18.68 2.74
N LEU A 120 -5.99 -19.25 1.61
CA LEU A 120 -5.79 -20.68 1.33
C LEU A 120 -4.31 -21.05 1.30
N HIS A 121 -3.45 -20.22 0.68
CA HIS A 121 -2.01 -20.43 0.67
C HIS A 121 -1.41 -20.41 2.07
N MET A 122 -1.92 -19.54 2.94
CA MET A 122 -1.49 -19.48 4.34
C MET A 122 -1.98 -20.71 5.13
N LEU A 123 -3.19 -21.17 4.89
CA LEU A 123 -3.70 -22.38 5.54
C LEU A 123 -2.90 -23.62 5.13
N HIS A 124 -2.52 -23.74 3.86
CA HIS A 124 -1.60 -24.81 3.40
C HIS A 124 -0.24 -24.71 4.11
N ALA A 125 0.31 -23.50 4.29
CA ALA A 125 1.53 -23.32 5.07
C ALA A 125 1.36 -23.79 6.53
N LYS A 126 0.20 -23.54 7.14
CA LYS A 126 -0.10 -24.00 8.51
C LYS A 126 -0.16 -25.52 8.61
N GLU A 127 -0.67 -26.22 7.60
CA GLU A 127 -0.68 -27.69 7.55
C GLU A 127 0.73 -28.26 7.60
N THR A 128 1.74 -27.51 7.15
CA THR A 128 3.16 -27.87 7.21
C THR A 128 3.91 -27.27 8.40
N GLY A 129 3.18 -26.69 9.37
CA GLY A 129 3.73 -26.19 10.64
C GLY A 129 4.06 -24.68 10.68
N CYS A 130 3.69 -23.90 9.67
CA CYS A 130 3.87 -22.46 9.68
C CYS A 130 3.09 -21.83 10.87
N LYS A 131 3.74 -20.91 11.58
CA LYS A 131 3.11 -20.14 12.66
C LYS A 131 2.44 -18.91 12.08
N MET A 132 1.15 -18.71 12.39
CA MET A 132 0.38 -17.56 11.96
C MET A 132 0.14 -16.61 13.13
N ILE A 133 0.63 -15.38 13.01
CA ILE A 133 0.46 -14.29 13.97
C ILE A 133 -0.49 -13.27 13.34
N VAL A 134 -1.47 -12.79 14.10
CA VAL A 134 -2.36 -11.70 13.64
C VAL A 134 -2.34 -10.56 14.65
N VAL A 135 -1.98 -9.38 14.17
CA VAL A 135 -1.88 -8.14 14.93
C VAL A 135 -2.97 -7.19 14.42
N ASP A 136 -3.98 -6.96 15.22
CA ASP A 136 -5.13 -6.11 14.84
C ASP A 136 -5.85 -5.63 16.11
N PRO A 137 -6.32 -4.38 16.17
CA PRO A 137 -7.13 -3.91 17.30
C PRO A 137 -8.46 -4.63 17.44
N ARG A 138 -8.95 -5.24 16.33
CA ARG A 138 -10.20 -6.01 16.28
C ARG A 138 -9.91 -7.50 16.10
N PHE A 139 -10.63 -8.36 16.84
CA PHE A 139 -10.59 -9.80 16.62
C PHE A 139 -11.36 -10.16 15.35
N THR A 140 -10.64 -10.27 14.25
CA THR A 140 -11.19 -10.51 12.90
C THR A 140 -11.35 -11.99 12.59
N ARG A 141 -12.01 -12.33 11.45
CA ARG A 141 -12.03 -13.70 10.94
C ARG A 141 -10.64 -14.25 10.63
N THR A 142 -9.70 -13.39 10.25
CA THR A 142 -8.30 -13.75 10.08
C THR A 142 -7.67 -14.08 11.44
N ALA A 143 -7.92 -13.27 12.46
CA ALA A 143 -7.43 -13.50 13.82
C ALA A 143 -7.93 -14.84 14.41
N ALA A 144 -9.16 -15.25 14.05
CA ALA A 144 -9.71 -16.56 14.46
C ALA A 144 -8.95 -17.77 13.90
N LYS A 145 -8.03 -17.58 12.93
CA LYS A 145 -7.16 -18.63 12.36
C LYS A 145 -5.72 -18.55 12.86
N ALA A 146 -5.40 -17.52 13.65
CA ALA A 146 -4.06 -17.29 14.17
C ALA A 146 -3.67 -18.34 15.24
N ASP A 147 -2.39 -18.63 15.33
CA ASP A 147 -1.77 -19.33 16.46
C ASP A 147 -1.48 -18.37 17.60
N GLU A 148 -1.26 -17.07 17.25
CA GLU A 148 -1.12 -15.98 18.19
C GLU A 148 -1.88 -14.75 17.72
N TYR A 149 -2.77 -14.21 18.56
CA TYR A 149 -3.48 -12.96 18.30
C TYR A 149 -2.96 -11.88 19.24
N VAL A 150 -2.52 -10.76 18.65
CA VAL A 150 -2.02 -9.60 19.37
C VAL A 150 -2.96 -8.42 19.16
N ARG A 151 -3.55 -7.94 20.24
CA ARG A 151 -4.41 -6.76 20.21
C ARG A 151 -3.60 -5.50 20.55
N ILE A 152 -3.28 -4.71 19.53
CA ILE A 152 -2.65 -3.40 19.73
C ILE A 152 -3.68 -2.28 19.87
N ARG A 153 -3.31 -1.16 20.47
CA ARG A 153 -4.07 0.08 20.35
C ARG A 153 -3.98 0.60 18.91
N SER A 154 -5.08 1.13 18.38
CA SER A 154 -5.07 1.72 17.02
C SER A 154 -4.03 2.84 16.91
N GLY A 155 -3.23 2.80 15.83
CA GLY A 155 -2.17 3.79 15.56
C GLY A 155 -0.86 3.57 16.31
N SER A 156 -0.72 2.47 17.06
CA SER A 156 0.50 2.14 17.82
C SER A 156 1.40 1.09 17.14
N ASP A 157 1.20 0.87 15.85
CA ASP A 157 1.92 -0.13 15.06
C ASP A 157 3.45 0.01 15.15
N ILE A 158 3.96 1.25 15.09
CA ILE A 158 5.42 1.52 15.20
C ILE A 158 5.96 1.04 16.54
N ALA A 159 5.24 1.32 17.64
CA ALA A 159 5.66 0.89 18.97
C ALA A 159 5.77 -0.63 19.06
N PHE A 160 4.78 -1.35 18.52
CA PHE A 160 4.80 -2.80 18.47
C PHE A 160 5.95 -3.34 17.61
N LEU A 161 6.11 -2.83 16.39
CA LEU A 161 7.16 -3.25 15.45
C LEU A 161 8.56 -2.96 15.99
N PHE A 162 8.76 -1.81 16.62
CA PHE A 162 10.04 -1.47 17.24
C PHE A 162 10.27 -2.23 18.55
N GLY A 163 9.21 -2.62 19.25
CA GLY A 163 9.30 -3.57 20.36
C GLY A 163 9.81 -4.96 19.92
N LEU A 164 9.35 -5.45 18.75
CA LEU A 164 9.91 -6.67 18.15
C LEU A 164 11.39 -6.50 17.81
N LEU A 165 11.75 -5.38 17.15
CA LEU A 165 13.13 -5.06 16.81
C LEU A 165 14.02 -4.90 18.04
N TYR A 166 13.50 -4.34 19.15
CA TYR A 166 14.22 -4.24 20.41
C TYR A 166 14.69 -5.61 20.90
N HIS A 167 13.79 -6.59 20.96
CA HIS A 167 14.15 -7.95 21.38
C HIS A 167 15.08 -8.65 20.39
N ILE A 168 14.87 -8.46 19.08
CA ILE A 168 15.72 -9.01 18.03
C ILE A 168 17.15 -8.48 18.18
N PHE A 169 17.32 -7.17 18.34
CA PHE A 169 18.66 -6.58 18.46
C PHE A 169 19.32 -6.85 19.83
N LYS A 170 18.55 -6.83 20.93
CA LYS A 170 19.06 -7.10 22.26
C LYS A 170 19.60 -8.53 22.41
N ASN A 171 18.94 -9.47 21.75
CA ASN A 171 19.34 -10.89 21.81
C ASN A 171 20.28 -11.29 20.66
N GLY A 172 20.64 -10.38 19.75
CA GLY A 172 21.52 -10.69 18.61
C GLY A 172 20.88 -11.62 17.56
N TRP A 173 19.55 -11.57 17.40
CA TRP A 173 18.77 -12.42 16.53
C TRP A 173 18.66 -11.88 15.08
N GLU A 174 19.19 -10.68 14.83
CA GLU A 174 19.28 -10.12 13.47
C GLU A 174 20.17 -10.99 12.55
N ASP A 175 19.89 -10.99 11.27
CA ASP A 175 20.73 -11.63 10.25
C ASP A 175 21.90 -10.69 9.89
N LYS A 176 22.99 -10.80 10.66
CA LYS A 176 24.17 -9.92 10.54
C LYS A 176 24.81 -10.00 9.16
N GLN A 177 24.88 -11.20 8.57
CA GLN A 177 25.46 -11.37 7.24
C GLN A 177 24.62 -10.68 6.18
N TYR A 178 23.30 -10.88 6.22
CA TYR A 178 22.39 -10.22 5.30
C TYR A 178 22.44 -8.68 5.43
N ILE A 179 22.48 -8.18 6.67
CA ILE A 179 22.58 -6.74 6.95
C ILE A 179 23.88 -6.18 6.37
N ASN A 180 25.01 -6.80 6.63
CA ASN A 180 26.30 -6.34 6.13
C ASN A 180 26.37 -6.32 4.60
N ASP A 181 25.77 -7.31 3.94
CA ASP A 181 25.86 -7.47 2.49
C ASP A 181 24.86 -6.57 1.73
N ARG A 182 23.72 -6.21 2.36
CA ARG A 182 22.56 -5.68 1.62
C ARG A 182 21.84 -4.48 2.24
N VAL A 183 22.16 -4.10 3.47
CA VAL A 183 21.38 -3.09 4.19
C VAL A 183 22.27 -1.93 4.62
N PHE A 184 21.88 -0.72 4.23
CA PHE A 184 22.55 0.49 4.64
C PHE A 184 21.86 1.10 5.87
N GLY A 185 22.64 1.52 6.89
CA GLY A 185 22.17 2.33 8.00
C GLY A 185 21.43 1.57 9.11
N MET A 186 21.50 0.23 9.16
CA MET A 186 20.83 -0.57 10.20
C MET A 186 21.40 -0.29 11.60
N GLU A 187 22.66 0.09 11.72
CA GLU A 187 23.31 0.41 12.98
C GLU A 187 22.61 1.58 13.68
N LYS A 188 22.27 2.63 12.93
CA LYS A 188 21.53 3.79 13.47
C LYS A 188 20.12 3.41 13.93
N VAL A 189 19.46 2.54 13.18
CA VAL A 189 18.15 2.00 13.58
C VAL A 189 18.26 1.19 14.87
N LYS A 190 19.27 0.33 14.97
CA LYS A 190 19.54 -0.47 16.17
C LYS A 190 19.79 0.39 17.39
N GLU A 191 20.64 1.41 17.25
CA GLU A 191 20.93 2.39 18.32
C GLU A 191 19.65 3.09 18.79
N GLU A 192 18.89 3.64 17.89
CA GLU A 192 17.62 4.35 18.15
C GLU A 192 16.59 3.43 18.84
N VAL A 193 16.42 2.22 18.33
CA VAL A 193 15.46 1.26 18.88
C VAL A 193 15.84 0.85 20.30
N LEU A 194 17.11 0.49 20.54
CA LEU A 194 17.57 0.07 21.87
C LEU A 194 17.53 1.20 22.89
N ALA A 195 17.75 2.45 22.47
CA ALA A 195 17.73 3.61 23.36
C ALA A 195 16.30 4.05 23.75
N LYS A 196 15.34 3.98 22.83
CA LYS A 196 14.03 4.63 23.01
C LYS A 196 12.85 3.68 23.15
N TRP A 197 12.92 2.47 22.61
CA TRP A 197 11.78 1.54 22.53
C TRP A 197 11.92 0.37 23.53
N THR A 198 12.18 0.74 24.79
CA THR A 198 12.22 -0.24 25.89
C THR A 198 10.88 -0.94 26.07
N PRO A 199 10.86 -2.16 26.66
CA PRO A 199 9.63 -2.92 26.87
C PRO A 199 8.52 -2.13 27.58
N ASP A 200 8.85 -1.39 28.64
CA ASP A 200 7.89 -0.55 29.37
C ASP A 200 7.29 0.53 28.46
N LYS A 201 8.12 1.18 27.63
CA LYS A 201 7.66 2.19 26.67
C LYS A 201 6.77 1.59 25.60
N VAL A 202 7.11 0.42 25.09
CA VAL A 202 6.32 -0.31 24.10
C VAL A 202 4.97 -0.68 24.69
N GLU A 203 4.94 -1.27 25.90
CA GLU A 203 3.70 -1.62 26.59
C GLU A 203 2.83 -0.39 26.87
N ASP A 204 3.41 0.70 27.34
CA ASP A 204 2.70 1.96 27.60
C ASP A 204 1.99 2.47 26.33
N VAL A 205 2.68 2.46 25.19
CA VAL A 205 2.15 3.00 23.93
C VAL A 205 1.17 2.03 23.24
N CYS A 206 1.55 0.77 23.06
CA CYS A 206 0.73 -0.16 22.25
C CYS A 206 -0.23 -1.03 23.07
N GLY A 207 -0.06 -1.10 24.38
CA GLY A 207 -0.90 -1.89 25.27
C GLY A 207 -0.65 -3.40 25.25
N VAL A 208 0.47 -3.83 24.63
CA VAL A 208 0.85 -5.25 24.52
C VAL A 208 1.93 -5.55 25.57
N LYS A 209 1.70 -6.57 26.37
CA LYS A 209 2.66 -7.00 27.41
C LYS A 209 3.99 -7.43 26.80
N GLU A 210 5.10 -7.11 27.47
CA GLU A 210 6.44 -7.50 27.04
C GLU A 210 6.55 -8.99 26.70
N ALA A 211 6.00 -9.87 27.54
CA ALA A 211 6.03 -11.31 27.31
C ALA A 211 5.40 -11.73 25.97
N GLN A 212 4.35 -11.04 25.53
CA GLN A 212 3.71 -11.31 24.24
C GLN A 212 4.56 -10.75 23.09
N VAL A 213 5.13 -9.56 23.22
CA VAL A 213 6.06 -8.98 22.23
C VAL A 213 7.28 -9.88 22.06
N LEU A 214 7.89 -10.32 23.16
CA LEU A 214 9.01 -11.25 23.14
C LEU A 214 8.65 -12.58 22.47
N LYS A 215 7.49 -13.16 22.79
CA LYS A 215 7.00 -14.41 22.13
C LYS A 215 6.92 -14.25 20.62
N VAL A 216 6.34 -13.15 20.13
CA VAL A 216 6.24 -12.88 18.70
C VAL A 216 7.63 -12.70 18.07
N ALA A 217 8.51 -11.93 18.71
CA ALA A 217 9.90 -11.75 18.25
C ALA A 217 10.65 -13.08 18.17
N THR A 218 10.48 -13.95 19.16
CA THR A 218 11.05 -15.30 19.19
C THR A 218 10.56 -16.14 18.02
N TRP A 219 9.25 -16.16 17.78
CA TRP A 219 8.68 -16.90 16.64
C TRP A 219 9.19 -16.40 15.29
N LEU A 220 9.30 -15.08 15.12
CA LEU A 220 9.85 -14.46 13.90
C LEU A 220 11.34 -14.81 13.70
N HIS A 221 12.09 -14.94 14.77
CA HIS A 221 13.49 -15.36 14.72
C HIS A 221 13.67 -16.84 14.41
N GLU A 222 12.97 -17.72 15.13
CA GLU A 222 13.16 -19.17 15.08
C GLU A 222 12.59 -19.82 13.82
N ASN A 223 11.55 -19.21 13.22
CA ASN A 223 10.81 -19.78 12.10
C ASN A 223 11.05 -19.00 10.79
N ARG A 224 12.30 -18.72 10.46
CA ARG A 224 12.64 -18.12 9.16
C ARG A 224 12.70 -19.15 8.04
N PRO A 225 12.35 -18.83 6.77
CA PRO A 225 11.89 -17.53 6.29
C PRO A 225 10.46 -17.20 6.72
N GLY A 226 10.20 -15.93 6.97
CA GLY A 226 8.89 -15.45 7.37
C GLY A 226 8.41 -14.25 6.56
N THR A 227 7.09 -14.16 6.37
CA THR A 227 6.45 -13.05 5.67
C THR A 227 5.69 -12.13 6.60
N VAL A 228 5.71 -10.82 6.29
CA VAL A 228 4.81 -9.84 6.90
C VAL A 228 3.75 -9.44 5.88
N VAL A 229 2.49 -9.56 6.26
CA VAL A 229 1.34 -9.28 5.42
C VAL A 229 0.58 -8.08 5.97
N TRP A 230 0.39 -7.05 5.16
CA TRP A 230 -0.44 -5.92 5.56
C TRP A 230 -1.38 -5.44 4.45
N CYS A 231 -2.35 -4.63 4.86
CA CYS A 231 -3.31 -3.96 4.01
C CYS A 231 -3.54 -2.53 4.53
N MET A 232 -4.77 -2.06 4.49
CA MET A 232 -5.13 -0.69 4.86
C MET A 232 -4.91 -0.35 6.33
N GLY A 233 -4.88 -1.34 7.22
CA GLY A 233 -4.68 -1.11 8.65
C GLY A 233 -3.34 -0.48 8.99
N GLN A 234 -2.27 -0.74 8.22
CA GLN A 234 -1.00 -0.01 8.34
C GLN A 234 -0.95 1.25 7.48
N THR A 235 -1.56 1.19 6.30
CA THR A 235 -1.42 2.23 5.27
C THR A 235 -2.20 3.50 5.60
N GLN A 236 -3.43 3.37 6.10
CA GLN A 236 -4.36 4.48 6.26
C GLN A 236 -4.25 5.17 7.63
N HIS A 237 -3.05 5.59 7.96
CA HIS A 237 -2.74 6.43 9.12
C HIS A 237 -2.02 7.70 8.67
N THR A 238 -2.09 8.75 9.45
CA THR A 238 -1.32 10.00 9.22
C THR A 238 0.19 9.75 9.17
N ILE A 239 0.67 8.73 9.87
CA ILE A 239 2.06 8.26 9.90
C ILE A 239 2.27 6.94 9.16
N GLY A 240 1.33 6.57 8.27
CA GLY A 240 1.33 5.27 7.58
C GLY A 240 2.63 4.95 6.83
N ASN A 241 3.28 5.95 6.24
CA ASN A 241 4.59 5.77 5.59
C ASN A 241 5.65 5.25 6.58
N ALA A 242 5.71 5.82 7.78
CA ALA A 242 6.64 5.37 8.83
C ALA A 242 6.29 3.97 9.34
N ILE A 243 5.00 3.65 9.49
CA ILE A 243 4.55 2.30 9.89
C ILE A 243 4.99 1.26 8.87
N VAL A 244 4.76 1.50 7.58
CA VAL A 244 5.19 0.61 6.49
C VAL A 244 6.70 0.43 6.47
N ARG A 245 7.46 1.52 6.62
CA ARG A 245 8.92 1.45 6.73
C ARG A 245 9.38 0.61 7.92
N ALA A 246 8.73 0.69 9.08
CA ALA A 246 9.04 -0.14 10.23
C ALA A 246 8.85 -1.64 9.95
N SER A 247 7.78 -2.03 9.23
CA SER A 247 7.58 -3.40 8.77
C SER A 247 8.66 -3.85 7.79
N CYS A 248 9.06 -2.98 6.87
CA CYS A 248 10.15 -3.25 5.93
C CYS A 248 11.50 -3.43 6.67
N ILE A 249 11.80 -2.56 7.64
CA ILE A 249 13.02 -2.65 8.46
C ILE A 249 13.06 -3.97 9.24
N LEU A 250 11.94 -4.41 9.80
CA LEU A 250 11.84 -5.70 10.48
C LEU A 250 12.23 -6.85 9.56
N GLN A 251 11.74 -6.86 8.32
CA GLN A 251 12.06 -7.89 7.34
C GLN A 251 13.52 -7.85 6.86
N LEU A 252 14.11 -6.66 6.76
CA LEU A 252 15.55 -6.50 6.48
C LEU A 252 16.41 -6.98 7.66
N ALA A 253 16.02 -6.65 8.90
CA ALA A 253 16.74 -7.10 10.10
C ALA A 253 16.75 -8.62 10.23
N LEU A 254 15.67 -9.29 9.81
CA LEU A 254 15.57 -10.76 9.84
C LEU A 254 16.13 -11.46 8.59
N GLY A 255 16.58 -10.70 7.58
CA GLY A 255 17.13 -11.25 6.34
C GLY A 255 16.10 -12.01 5.50
N ASN A 256 14.82 -11.65 5.56
CA ASN A 256 13.74 -12.36 4.87
C ASN A 256 13.49 -11.90 3.43
N VAL A 257 13.95 -10.71 3.05
CA VAL A 257 13.73 -10.18 1.69
C VAL A 257 14.62 -10.90 0.67
N GLY A 258 14.01 -11.34 -0.44
CA GLY A 258 14.69 -12.10 -1.48
C GLY A 258 14.74 -13.62 -1.23
N LYS A 259 13.99 -14.11 -0.25
CA LYS A 259 13.86 -15.55 0.06
C LYS A 259 12.43 -16.03 -0.26
N SER A 260 12.30 -17.25 -0.77
CA SER A 260 11.01 -17.92 -0.91
C SER A 260 10.35 -18.08 0.46
N GLY A 261 9.07 -17.75 0.56
CA GLY A 261 8.33 -17.74 1.82
C GLY A 261 8.66 -16.59 2.77
N GLY A 262 9.56 -15.67 2.35
CA GLY A 262 9.97 -14.50 3.12
C GLY A 262 9.32 -13.20 2.65
N GLY A 263 9.96 -12.07 2.99
CA GLY A 263 9.61 -10.75 2.49
C GLY A 263 8.26 -10.20 2.94
N THR A 264 7.61 -9.45 2.05
CA THR A 264 6.34 -8.78 2.35
C THR A 264 5.29 -9.08 1.31
N ASN A 265 4.07 -9.37 1.78
CA ASN A 265 2.89 -9.50 0.95
C ASN A 265 1.93 -8.34 1.24
N ILE A 266 1.73 -7.48 0.25
CA ILE A 266 0.97 -6.24 0.38
C ILE A 266 -0.36 -6.42 -0.36
N PHE A 267 -1.44 -6.58 0.38
CA PHE A 267 -2.74 -6.89 -0.20
C PHE A 267 -3.47 -5.61 -0.60
N ARG A 268 -3.81 -5.52 -1.89
CA ARG A 268 -4.59 -4.40 -2.42
C ARG A 268 -6.08 -4.64 -2.17
N GLY A 269 -6.85 -3.54 -1.98
CA GLY A 269 -8.27 -3.64 -1.64
C GLY A 269 -9.18 -3.74 -2.86
N HIS A 270 -8.99 -2.88 -3.84
CA HIS A 270 -9.86 -2.78 -5.00
C HIS A 270 -9.34 -3.59 -6.20
N ASP A 271 -10.28 -4.07 -7.00
CA ASP A 271 -10.10 -5.00 -8.12
C ASP A 271 -9.10 -4.52 -9.17
N ASN A 272 -9.13 -3.24 -9.57
CA ASN A 272 -8.19 -2.70 -10.56
C ASN A 272 -7.35 -1.54 -10.05
N VAL A 273 -7.05 -1.49 -8.74
CA VAL A 273 -6.28 -0.38 -8.19
C VAL A 273 -4.85 -0.33 -8.72
N GLN A 274 -4.24 -1.47 -9.01
CA GLN A 274 -2.90 -1.53 -9.61
C GLN A 274 -2.94 -1.06 -11.07
N GLY A 275 -3.79 -1.64 -11.91
CA GLY A 275 -3.88 -1.26 -13.31
C GLY A 275 -4.28 0.20 -13.51
N ALA A 276 -5.26 0.71 -12.72
CA ALA A 276 -5.61 2.13 -12.75
C ALA A 276 -4.45 3.04 -12.32
N THR A 277 -3.60 2.61 -11.41
CA THR A 277 -2.38 3.37 -11.04
C THR A 277 -1.32 3.32 -12.14
N ASP A 278 -1.17 2.16 -12.79
CA ASP A 278 -0.15 1.97 -13.83
C ASP A 278 -0.41 2.82 -15.08
N VAL A 279 -1.68 2.98 -15.46
CA VAL A 279 -2.03 3.61 -16.75
C VAL A 279 -2.92 4.83 -16.62
N GLY A 280 -3.42 5.12 -15.45
CA GLY A 280 -4.53 6.04 -15.31
C GLY A 280 -4.28 7.31 -14.56
N PRO A 281 -5.36 7.96 -14.09
CA PRO A 281 -5.36 9.36 -13.71
C PRO A 281 -4.53 9.60 -12.44
N ASN A 282 -3.25 9.76 -12.63
CA ASN A 282 -2.25 9.96 -11.61
C ASN A 282 -1.54 11.28 -11.89
N PRO A 283 -1.45 12.22 -10.95
CA PRO A 283 -0.79 13.50 -11.16
C PRO A 283 0.73 13.37 -11.28
N ASP A 284 1.31 12.26 -10.79
CA ASP A 284 2.75 12.09 -10.65
C ASP A 284 3.41 11.48 -11.90
N SER A 285 2.61 10.93 -12.83
CA SER A 285 3.14 10.25 -14.02
C SER A 285 2.17 10.24 -15.20
N LEU A 286 2.72 9.96 -16.37
CA LEU A 286 2.00 9.53 -17.57
C LEU A 286 1.79 8.01 -17.52
N PRO A 287 0.92 7.42 -18.38
CA PRO A 287 0.65 5.99 -18.41
C PRO A 287 1.93 5.14 -18.45
N GLY A 288 1.98 4.05 -17.68
CA GLY A 288 3.15 3.18 -17.57
C GLY A 288 4.27 3.74 -16.69
N TYR A 289 3.94 4.62 -15.76
CA TYR A 289 4.89 5.29 -14.86
C TYR A 289 5.93 6.17 -15.56
N TYR A 290 5.66 6.61 -16.78
CA TYR A 290 6.52 7.61 -17.41
C TYR A 290 6.49 8.91 -16.59
N GLY A 291 7.65 9.40 -16.20
CA GLY A 291 7.78 10.65 -15.45
C GLY A 291 7.29 11.86 -16.26
N LEU A 292 6.94 12.94 -15.58
CA LEU A 292 6.51 14.20 -16.19
C LEU A 292 7.74 15.00 -16.68
N VAL A 293 8.46 14.43 -17.63
CA VAL A 293 9.64 15.02 -18.25
C VAL A 293 9.45 15.17 -19.76
N GLU A 294 10.19 16.07 -20.38
CA GLU A 294 10.07 16.42 -21.80
C GLU A 294 10.08 15.18 -22.72
N GLY A 295 11.02 14.24 -22.48
CA GLY A 295 11.13 13.02 -23.30
C GLY A 295 9.88 12.14 -23.25
N SER A 296 9.24 12.06 -22.09
CA SER A 296 7.99 11.32 -21.90
C SER A 296 6.82 12.00 -22.62
N TRP A 297 6.72 13.31 -22.52
CA TRP A 297 5.70 14.07 -23.22
C TRP A 297 5.87 13.98 -24.74
N LYS A 298 7.10 14.07 -25.27
CA LYS A 298 7.40 13.84 -26.70
C LYS A 298 6.97 12.42 -27.17
N HIS A 299 7.25 11.41 -26.33
CA HIS A 299 6.80 10.04 -26.62
C HIS A 299 5.26 9.94 -26.72
N PHE A 300 4.55 10.50 -25.74
CA PHE A 300 3.08 10.44 -25.74
C PHE A 300 2.44 11.35 -26.80
N ALA A 301 3.02 12.52 -27.10
CA ALA A 301 2.56 13.36 -28.21
C ALA A 301 2.59 12.56 -29.51
N LYS A 302 3.71 11.89 -29.80
CA LYS A 302 3.82 10.98 -30.95
C LYS A 302 2.80 9.83 -30.91
N ALA A 303 2.66 9.15 -29.79
CA ALA A 303 1.73 8.04 -29.62
C ALA A 303 0.27 8.46 -29.74
N TRP A 304 -0.07 9.67 -29.35
CA TRP A 304 -1.41 10.23 -29.43
C TRP A 304 -1.69 11.00 -30.73
N GLY A 305 -0.68 11.15 -31.60
CA GLY A 305 -0.81 11.82 -32.90
C GLY A 305 -1.07 13.31 -32.79
N VAL A 306 -0.46 13.99 -31.80
CA VAL A 306 -0.60 15.43 -31.58
C VAL A 306 0.77 16.09 -31.57
N ASP A 307 0.79 17.41 -31.79
CA ASP A 307 2.00 18.21 -31.67
C ASP A 307 2.47 18.28 -30.21
N PHE A 308 3.78 18.14 -30.00
CA PHE A 308 4.36 18.26 -28.66
C PHE A 308 4.13 19.65 -28.03
N GLU A 309 4.22 20.72 -28.81
CA GLU A 309 3.99 22.08 -28.31
C GLU A 309 2.51 22.35 -27.95
N TRP A 310 1.61 21.49 -28.41
CA TRP A 310 0.18 21.61 -28.07
C TRP A 310 -0.16 20.94 -26.74
N ILE A 311 0.55 19.89 -26.32
CA ILE A 311 0.23 19.10 -25.13
C ILE A 311 1.08 19.52 -23.93
#